data_5175fa4cbc41966223cf3d79c1358911
#
_entry.id   5175fa4cbc41966223cf3d79c1358911
#
_cell.length_a   1.000
_cell.length_b   1.000
_cell.length_c   1.000
_cell.angle_alpha   90.00
_cell.angle_beta   90.00
_cell.angle_gamma   90.00
#
_symmetry.space_group_name_H-M   'P 1'
#
loop_
_entity.id
_entity.type
_entity.pdbx_description
1 polymer ?
#
loop_
_entity_poly.entity_id
_entity_poly.type
_entity_poly.pdbx_seq_one_letter_code
_entity_poly.pdbx_strand_id
1 'polypeptide(L)'
;AGETNEVALAREVREEAGLLVVPESIRECGKVIEKRRDIFEANKIYYCHTYVYFCDVKDEHVAAQMTDSEIRLEYHLSWATPDEIIKANSAFLDKEWIARDTKIVELIKEMC
;
A
#
# COMPACT_ATOMS: atom_id res chain seq x y z
N ALA A 1 -1.46 19.34 -0.51
CA ALA A 1 -0.32 20.17 -0.15
C ALA A 1 -0.34 20.42 1.35
N GLY A 2 0.78 20.32 2.03
CA GLY A 2 0.90 20.58 3.45
C GLY A 2 1.01 19.36 4.35
N GLU A 3 0.66 18.18 3.88
CA GLU A 3 0.90 16.96 4.62
C GLU A 3 2.30 16.41 4.29
N THR A 4 3.01 15.94 5.33
CA THR A 4 4.20 15.12 5.12
C THR A 4 3.77 13.70 4.73
N ASN A 5 4.71 12.91 4.19
CA ASN A 5 4.41 11.52 3.85
C ASN A 5 3.96 10.71 5.08
N GLU A 6 4.57 10.97 6.24
CA GLU A 6 4.25 10.27 7.49
C GLU A 6 2.84 10.63 7.98
N VAL A 7 2.44 11.91 7.88
CA VAL A 7 1.09 12.35 8.25
C VAL A 7 0.05 11.74 7.32
N ALA A 8 0.32 11.73 6.02
CA ALA A 8 -0.57 11.12 5.04
C ALA A 8 -0.72 9.62 5.28
N LEU A 9 0.38 8.91 5.56
CA LEU A 9 0.37 7.48 5.89
C LEU A 9 -0.55 7.20 7.09
N ALA A 10 -0.36 7.92 8.18
CA ALA A 10 -1.15 7.73 9.39
C ALA A 10 -2.64 7.99 9.14
N ARG A 11 -2.96 9.02 8.38
CA ARG A 11 -4.34 9.36 8.02
C ARG A 11 -4.98 8.27 7.17
N GLU A 12 -4.30 7.81 6.12
CA GLU A 12 -4.84 6.79 5.22
C GLU A 12 -5.02 5.44 5.92
N VAL A 13 -4.09 5.04 6.77
CA VAL A 13 -4.22 3.80 7.54
C VAL A 13 -5.42 3.88 8.48
N ARG A 14 -5.66 5.02 9.11
CA ARG A 14 -6.82 5.23 9.96
C ARG A 14 -8.12 5.16 9.16
N GLU A 15 -8.19 5.85 8.02
CA GLU A 15 -9.40 5.91 7.20
C GLU A 15 -9.75 4.56 6.58
N GLU A 16 -8.76 3.83 6.07
CA GLU A 16 -8.98 2.60 5.34
C GLU A 16 -9.08 1.37 6.24
N ALA A 17 -8.31 1.33 7.31
CA ALA A 17 -8.19 0.14 8.16
C ALA A 17 -8.71 0.34 9.59
N GLY A 18 -8.96 1.57 10.01
CA GLY A 18 -9.35 1.84 11.39
C GLY A 18 -8.25 1.60 12.40
N LEU A 19 -7.00 1.63 11.96
CA LEU A 19 -5.83 1.43 12.81
C LEU A 19 -5.14 2.76 13.12
N LEU A 20 -4.60 2.87 14.35
CA LEU A 20 -3.87 4.03 14.80
C LEU A 20 -2.37 3.77 14.74
N VAL A 21 -1.68 4.44 13.83
CA VAL A 21 -0.23 4.33 13.66
C VAL A 21 0.48 4.99 14.84
N VAL A 22 1.53 4.34 15.34
CA VAL A 22 2.44 4.92 16.33
C VAL A 22 3.44 5.80 15.59
N PRO A 23 3.36 7.15 15.70
CA PRO A 23 4.16 8.03 14.85
C PRO A 23 5.67 7.81 14.96
N GLU A 24 6.17 7.53 16.16
CA GLU A 24 7.59 7.32 16.42
C GLU A 24 8.13 6.03 15.80
N SER A 25 7.24 5.11 15.41
CA SER A 25 7.61 3.83 14.83
C SER A 25 7.76 3.88 13.32
N ILE A 26 7.36 4.95 12.67
CA ILE A 26 7.39 5.06 11.21
C ILE A 26 8.84 5.08 10.74
N ARG A 27 9.20 4.12 9.89
CA ARG A 27 10.53 4.00 9.30
C ARG A 27 10.41 3.83 7.80
N GLU A 28 11.16 4.63 7.05
CA GLU A 28 11.19 4.48 5.60
C GLU A 28 11.83 3.15 5.21
N CYS A 29 11.10 2.35 4.46
CA CYS A 29 11.59 1.10 3.91
C CYS A 29 12.30 1.35 2.58
N GLY A 30 11.67 2.16 1.71
CA GLY A 30 12.23 2.45 0.42
C GLY A 30 11.23 3.16 -0.48
N LYS A 31 11.65 3.38 -1.72
CA LYS A 31 10.83 4.00 -2.75
C LYS A 31 10.86 3.14 -4.00
N VAL A 32 9.69 2.90 -4.58
CA VAL A 32 9.54 2.21 -5.86
C VAL A 32 9.13 3.23 -6.92
N ILE A 33 9.86 3.25 -8.01
CA ILE A 33 9.54 4.11 -9.16
C ILE A 33 9.06 3.22 -10.28
N GLU A 34 7.84 3.48 -10.74
CA GLU A 34 7.27 2.81 -11.90
C GLU A 34 7.25 3.77 -13.07
N LYS A 35 7.78 3.34 -14.20
CA LYS A 35 7.76 4.09 -15.46
C LYS A 35 7.20 3.20 -16.54
N ARG A 36 6.11 3.64 -17.17
CA ARG A 36 5.49 2.89 -18.26
C ARG A 36 4.78 3.82 -19.22
N ARG A 37 4.45 3.29 -20.40
CA ARG A 37 3.63 4.04 -21.34
C ARG A 37 2.25 4.26 -20.77
N ASP A 38 1.70 5.47 -20.93
CA ASP A 38 0.36 5.78 -20.47
C ASP A 38 -0.66 4.94 -21.24
N ILE A 39 -1.63 4.36 -20.52
CA ILE A 39 -2.65 3.50 -21.14
C ILE A 39 -3.71 4.29 -21.90
N PHE A 40 -3.86 5.57 -21.61
CA PHE A 40 -4.86 6.45 -22.25
C PHE A 40 -4.27 7.29 -23.38
N GLU A 41 -2.99 7.64 -23.29
CA GLU A 41 -2.30 8.47 -24.26
C GLU A 41 -0.97 7.83 -24.65
N ALA A 42 -0.90 7.21 -25.83
CA ALA A 42 0.23 6.41 -26.28
C ALA A 42 1.55 7.17 -26.38
N ASN A 43 1.53 8.49 -26.49
CA ASN A 43 2.72 9.33 -26.60
C ASN A 43 3.17 9.93 -25.27
N LYS A 44 2.54 9.54 -24.16
CA LYS A 44 2.91 9.97 -22.82
C LYS A 44 3.51 8.84 -22.02
N ILE A 45 4.36 9.19 -21.06
CA ILE A 45 4.97 8.23 -20.13
C ILE A 45 4.36 8.44 -18.76
N TYR A 46 3.89 7.34 -18.16
CA TYR A 46 3.36 7.34 -16.81
C TYR A 46 4.50 7.11 -15.81
N TYR A 47 4.58 8.00 -14.82
CA TYR A 47 5.50 7.85 -13.69
C TYR A 47 4.71 7.71 -12.41
N CYS A 48 5.05 6.71 -11.62
CA CYS A 48 4.49 6.54 -10.28
C CYS A 48 5.62 6.35 -9.27
N HIS A 49 5.59 7.16 -8.21
CA HIS A 49 6.53 7.04 -7.10
C HIS A 49 5.76 6.49 -5.90
N THR A 50 6.12 5.30 -5.45
CA THR A 50 5.51 4.66 -4.28
C THR A 50 6.51 4.66 -3.14
N TYR A 51 6.15 5.33 -2.05
CA TYR A 51 6.96 5.33 -0.82
C TYR A 51 6.45 4.26 0.11
N VAL A 52 7.36 3.42 0.60
CA VAL A 52 7.04 2.28 1.45
C VAL A 52 7.61 2.49 2.84
N TYR A 53 6.76 2.28 3.86
CA TYR A 53 7.14 2.51 5.26
C TYR A 53 6.79 1.29 6.10
N PHE A 54 7.62 1.05 7.12
CA PHE A 54 7.27 0.18 8.23
C PHE A 54 6.71 1.03 9.36
N CYS A 55 5.70 0.54 10.05
CA CYS A 55 5.17 1.21 11.24
C CYS A 55 4.52 0.18 12.17
N ASP A 56 4.45 0.55 13.45
CA ASP A 56 3.66 -0.17 14.43
C ASP A 56 2.30 0.50 14.56
N VAL A 57 1.30 -0.27 14.96
CA VAL A 57 -0.06 0.24 15.21
C VAL A 57 -0.43 -0.04 16.66
N LYS A 58 -1.30 0.82 17.20
CA LYS A 58 -1.83 0.65 18.56
C LYS A 58 -2.83 -0.50 18.58
N ASP A 59 -3.03 -1.08 19.77
CA ASP A 59 -4.06 -2.11 19.97
C ASP A 59 -5.48 -1.55 19.82
N GLU A 60 -5.65 -0.26 20.04
CA GLU A 60 -6.93 0.41 19.87
C GLU A 60 -7.32 0.53 18.40
N HIS A 61 -8.60 0.39 18.13
CA HIS A 61 -9.15 0.51 16.78
C HIS A 61 -10.20 1.64 16.76
N VAL A 62 -10.31 2.29 15.61
CA VAL A 62 -11.36 3.27 15.34
C VAL A 62 -12.17 2.81 14.13
N ALA A 63 -13.34 3.42 13.91
CA ALA A 63 -14.14 3.09 12.74
C ALA A 63 -13.40 3.52 11.46
N ALA A 64 -13.30 2.62 10.49
CA ALA A 64 -12.75 2.94 9.16
C ALA A 64 -13.70 3.91 8.45
N GLN A 65 -13.13 4.79 7.62
CA GLN A 65 -13.87 5.77 6.84
C GLN A 65 -13.58 5.54 5.35
N MET A 66 -14.05 4.41 4.86
CA MET A 66 -13.87 4.03 3.46
C MET A 66 -14.69 4.92 2.54
N THR A 67 -14.18 5.14 1.33
CA THR A 67 -14.92 5.83 0.28
C THR A 67 -16.06 4.95 -0.22
N ASP A 68 -17.04 5.55 -0.90
CA ASP A 68 -18.15 4.79 -1.49
C ASP A 68 -17.67 3.74 -2.48
N SER A 69 -16.61 4.03 -3.25
CA SER A 69 -16.00 3.08 -4.18
C SER A 69 -15.43 1.88 -3.44
N GLU A 70 -14.72 2.10 -2.35
CA GLU A 70 -14.13 1.04 -1.53
C GLU A 70 -15.20 0.15 -0.91
N ILE A 71 -16.29 0.75 -0.41
CA ILE A 71 -17.43 0.00 0.12
C ILE A 71 -18.07 -0.87 -0.95
N ARG A 72 -18.28 -0.32 -2.14
CA ARG A 72 -18.87 -1.07 -3.27
C ARG A 72 -18.01 -2.22 -3.75
N LEU A 73 -16.67 -2.08 -3.64
CA LEU A 73 -15.73 -3.15 -3.99
C LEU A 73 -15.52 -4.14 -2.85
N GLU A 74 -16.26 -4.00 -1.76
CA GLU A 74 -16.20 -4.89 -0.59
C GLU A 74 -14.81 -4.94 0.05
N TYR A 75 -14.10 -3.83 0.08
CA TYR A 75 -12.82 -3.74 0.76
C TYR A 75 -12.99 -4.01 2.26
N HIS A 76 -12.11 -4.83 2.79
CA HIS A 76 -12.09 -5.12 4.23
C HIS A 76 -10.65 -5.34 4.68
N LEU A 77 -10.40 -5.05 5.96
CA LEU A 77 -9.10 -5.26 6.56
C LEU A 77 -8.84 -6.75 6.75
N SER A 78 -7.65 -7.17 6.34
CA SER A 78 -7.18 -8.53 6.58
C SER A 78 -5.70 -8.49 6.97
N TRP A 79 -5.31 -9.41 7.86
CA TRP A 79 -3.93 -9.59 8.28
C TRP A 79 -3.32 -10.77 7.53
N ALA A 80 -2.13 -10.57 6.98
CA ALA A 80 -1.44 -11.62 6.24
C ALA A 80 0.07 -11.46 6.38
N THR A 81 0.79 -12.58 6.35
CA THR A 81 2.25 -12.57 6.27
C THR A 81 2.68 -12.28 4.83
N PRO A 82 3.94 -11.84 4.59
CA PRO A 82 4.45 -11.68 3.24
C PRO A 82 4.33 -12.95 2.39
N ASP A 83 4.60 -14.12 2.97
CA ASP A 83 4.46 -15.40 2.25
C ASP A 83 3.02 -15.68 1.82
N GLU A 84 2.05 -15.39 2.68
CA GLU A 84 0.64 -15.56 2.36
C GLU A 84 0.20 -14.65 1.21
N ILE A 85 0.69 -13.40 1.20
CA ILE A 85 0.39 -12.43 0.14
C ILE A 85 0.99 -12.90 -1.19
N ILE A 86 2.24 -13.32 -1.20
CA ILE A 86 2.94 -13.81 -2.40
C ILE A 86 2.21 -15.02 -2.97
N LYS A 87 1.82 -15.96 -2.12
CA LYS A 87 1.09 -17.16 -2.53
C LYS A 87 -0.27 -16.80 -3.13
N ALA A 88 -1.02 -15.93 -2.47
CA ALA A 88 -2.34 -15.52 -2.96
C ALA A 88 -2.25 -14.80 -4.32
N ASN A 89 -1.21 -13.99 -4.52
CA ASN A 89 -1.04 -13.22 -5.74
C ASN A 89 -0.45 -14.02 -6.90
N SER A 90 0.12 -15.19 -6.65
CA SER A 90 0.86 -15.97 -7.65
C SER A 90 0.02 -16.36 -8.87
N ALA A 91 -1.29 -16.49 -8.71
CA ALA A 91 -2.21 -16.82 -9.80
C ALA A 91 -2.59 -15.60 -10.66
N PHE A 92 -2.20 -14.39 -10.27
CA PHE A 92 -2.66 -13.14 -10.89
C PHE A 92 -1.50 -12.25 -11.36
N LEU A 93 -0.30 -12.80 -11.52
CA LEU A 93 0.90 -12.02 -11.89
C LEU A 93 0.85 -11.47 -13.32
N ASP A 94 -0.10 -11.88 -14.13
CA ASP A 94 -0.37 -11.29 -15.44
C ASP A 94 -0.91 -9.87 -15.36
N LYS A 95 -1.44 -9.47 -14.21
CA LYS A 95 -1.90 -8.12 -13.95
C LYS A 95 -0.75 -7.26 -13.43
N GLU A 96 -0.43 -6.17 -14.11
CA GLU A 96 0.74 -5.34 -13.80
C GLU A 96 0.75 -4.84 -12.36
N TRP A 97 -0.39 -4.37 -11.83
CA TRP A 97 -0.46 -3.84 -10.47
C TRP A 97 -0.25 -4.93 -9.41
N ILE A 98 -0.71 -6.16 -9.67
CA ILE A 98 -0.52 -7.28 -8.75
C ILE A 98 0.93 -7.73 -8.79
N ALA A 99 1.56 -7.81 -9.97
CA ALA A 99 2.98 -8.15 -10.10
C ALA A 99 3.87 -7.12 -9.39
N ARG A 100 3.55 -5.83 -9.53
CA ARG A 100 4.27 -4.75 -8.85
C ARG A 100 4.17 -4.87 -7.33
N ASP A 101 2.97 -5.03 -6.81
CA ASP A 101 2.73 -5.13 -5.37
C ASP A 101 3.37 -6.39 -4.79
N THR A 102 3.31 -7.50 -5.51
CA THR A 102 3.96 -8.74 -5.10
C THR A 102 5.47 -8.57 -5.03
N LYS A 103 6.07 -7.87 -6.00
CA LYS A 103 7.51 -7.57 -5.99
C LYS A 103 7.90 -6.74 -4.78
N ILE A 104 7.09 -5.76 -4.41
CA ILE A 104 7.32 -4.95 -3.21
C ILE A 104 7.30 -5.85 -1.96
N VAL A 105 6.33 -6.74 -1.85
CA VAL A 105 6.22 -7.68 -0.72
C VAL A 105 7.43 -8.62 -0.65
N GLU A 106 7.91 -9.12 -1.79
CA GLU A 106 9.11 -9.94 -1.86
C GLU A 106 10.35 -9.20 -1.32
N LEU A 107 10.50 -7.93 -1.70
CA LEU A 107 11.61 -7.11 -1.22
C LEU A 107 11.52 -6.86 0.30
N ILE A 108 10.32 -6.62 0.80
CA ILE A 108 10.08 -6.45 2.25
C ILE A 108 10.45 -7.73 3.00
N LYS A 109 10.10 -8.89 2.48
CA LYS A 109 10.43 -10.18 3.08
C LYS A 109 11.94 -10.38 3.19
N GLU A 110 12.70 -9.98 2.18
CA GLU A 110 14.16 -10.07 2.21
C GLU A 110 14.79 -9.15 3.25
N MET A 111 14.13 -8.04 3.57
CA MET A 111 14.63 -7.03 4.52
C MET A 111 14.32 -7.38 5.98
N CYS A 112 13.41 -8.30 6.22
CA CYS A 112 12.97 -8.67 7.57
C CYS A 112 13.65 -9.94 8.10
#